data_423898818ae7b41c26cc4c148254565a
#
_entry.id   423898818ae7b41c26cc4c148254565a
#
_cell.length_a   1.000
_cell.length_b   1.000
_cell.length_c   1.000
_cell.angle_alpha   90.00
_cell.angle_beta   90.00
_cell.angle_gamma   90.00
#
_symmetry.space_group_name_H-M   'P 1'
#
loop_
_entity.id
_entity.type
_entity.pdbx_description
1 polymer ?
#
loop_
_entity_poly.entity_id
_entity_poly.type
_entity_poly.pdbx_seq_one_letter_code
_entity_poly.pdbx_strand_id
1 'polypeptide(L)'
;VTTYLTGAVNDLVQPHAKRVDLGLLYTPDTADYAKHREAFGTVALDNACFSQAKRFDPERYWDFLATHEPGLFATLPDVVGDHEATLARSLPWVDAIRQLGHRAAFVVQNGATVDTVPWDRFDVLFVGGVLECRPCGFTAVPGCEESSELCRVCLERGYERPYTTRPGVCKHCPYCDRRMTEWKTSAAAVELIDEAHRRSMHVHVGRVNGGARFAWCVEHGVETADGTYLGYGPAKNLPNLLSWLNGQWERIQPRLAIAA
;
A
#
# COMPACT_ATOMS: atom_id res chain seq x y z
N VAL A 1 15.77 2.57 -9.35
CA VAL A 1 15.65 1.29 -8.59
C VAL A 1 14.53 1.46 -7.61
N THR A 2 13.53 0.58 -7.65
CA THR A 2 12.42 0.60 -6.69
C THR A 2 12.85 -0.01 -5.36
N THR A 3 12.74 0.75 -4.27
CA THR A 3 13.03 0.29 -2.90
C THR A 3 11.78 -0.34 -2.29
N TYR A 4 11.90 -1.52 -1.70
CA TYR A 4 10.81 -2.16 -0.98
C TYR A 4 10.86 -1.81 0.51
N LEU A 5 9.77 -1.24 1.03
CA LEU A 5 9.61 -0.93 2.44
C LEU A 5 8.83 -2.06 3.13
N THR A 6 9.45 -2.69 4.13
CA THR A 6 8.80 -3.76 4.92
C THR A 6 8.32 -3.25 6.27
N GLY A 7 7.13 -3.66 6.70
CA GLY A 7 6.68 -3.47 8.09
C GLY A 7 7.17 -4.57 9.05
N ALA A 8 7.85 -5.60 8.53
CA ALA A 8 8.30 -6.73 9.34
C ALA A 8 9.82 -6.67 9.57
N VAL A 9 10.22 -6.65 10.83
CA VAL A 9 11.63 -6.77 11.23
C VAL A 9 11.77 -7.98 12.14
N ASN A 10 12.67 -8.87 11.77
CA ASN A 10 13.01 -10.08 12.54
C ASN A 10 14.45 -10.50 12.20
N ASP A 11 14.96 -11.52 12.89
CA ASP A 11 16.34 -12.00 12.74
C ASP A 11 16.70 -12.45 11.32
N LEU A 12 15.71 -12.80 10.48
CA LEU A 12 15.93 -13.17 9.08
C LEU A 12 16.08 -11.95 8.16
N VAL A 13 15.33 -10.87 8.44
CA VAL A 13 15.34 -9.65 7.63
C VAL A 13 16.51 -8.74 8.00
N GLN A 14 16.87 -8.68 9.27
CA GLN A 14 17.91 -7.80 9.80
C GLN A 14 19.27 -7.89 9.09
N PRO A 15 19.79 -9.07 8.71
CA PRO A 15 21.04 -9.16 7.93
C PRO A 15 21.00 -8.43 6.57
N HIS A 16 19.81 -8.16 6.04
CA HIS A 16 19.59 -7.48 4.76
C HIS A 16 19.31 -5.98 4.92
N ALA A 17 19.25 -5.45 6.13
CA ALA A 17 18.86 -4.07 6.43
C ALA A 17 19.77 -3.01 5.77
N LYS A 18 21.04 -3.35 5.48
CA LYS A 18 21.99 -2.43 4.81
C LYS A 18 21.80 -2.34 3.28
N ARG A 19 20.87 -3.10 2.70
CA ARG A 19 20.58 -2.99 1.27
C ARG A 19 19.94 -1.63 0.97
N VAL A 20 20.37 -1.02 -0.12
CA VAL A 20 19.84 0.28 -0.58
C VAL A 20 18.41 0.17 -1.12
N ASP A 21 18.02 -1.03 -1.53
CA ASP A 21 16.71 -1.35 -2.11
C ASP A 21 15.74 -2.03 -1.12
N LEU A 22 16.10 -2.04 0.19
CA LEU A 22 15.24 -2.52 1.27
C LEU A 22 15.19 -1.49 2.40
N GLY A 23 13.99 -1.08 2.79
CA GLY A 23 13.74 -0.12 3.85
C GLY A 23 12.64 -0.56 4.80
N LEU A 24 12.25 0.33 5.70
CA LEU A 24 11.16 0.11 6.66
C LEU A 24 9.99 1.05 6.40
N LEU A 25 8.78 0.51 6.54
CA LEU A 25 7.57 1.28 6.72
C LEU A 25 7.11 1.11 8.18
N TYR A 26 7.23 2.17 8.95
CA TYR A 26 6.87 2.20 10.36
C TYR A 26 5.46 2.70 10.58
N THR A 27 4.76 2.09 11.51
CA THR A 27 3.41 2.49 11.92
C THR A 27 3.37 2.71 13.42
N PRO A 28 2.35 3.40 13.96
CA PRO A 28 2.16 3.52 15.40
C PRO A 28 2.05 2.18 16.16
N ASP A 29 1.81 1.09 15.44
CA ASP A 29 1.71 -0.27 15.98
C ASP A 29 3.06 -1.02 15.98
N THR A 30 4.10 -0.45 15.40
CA THR A 30 5.42 -1.10 15.31
C THR A 30 6.24 -0.79 16.55
N ALA A 31 6.78 -1.82 17.19
CA ALA A 31 7.68 -1.67 18.34
C ALA A 31 9.14 -1.46 17.92
N ASP A 32 9.98 -1.00 18.86
CA ASP A 32 11.45 -0.94 18.73
C ASP A 32 12.00 -0.07 17.60
N TYR A 33 11.34 1.09 17.32
CA TYR A 33 11.75 2.02 16.26
C TYR A 33 13.24 2.37 16.30
N ALA A 34 13.76 2.83 17.42
CA ALA A 34 15.15 3.31 17.51
C ALA A 34 16.16 2.25 17.06
N LYS A 35 16.01 1.02 17.54
CA LYS A 35 16.85 -0.12 17.15
C LYS A 35 16.82 -0.41 15.65
N HIS A 36 15.65 -0.32 15.06
CA HIS A 36 15.49 -0.63 13.63
C HIS A 36 15.89 0.54 12.73
N ARG A 37 15.69 1.78 13.19
CA ARG A 37 16.09 2.99 12.47
C ARG A 37 17.59 3.02 12.17
N GLU A 38 18.43 2.61 13.13
CA GLU A 38 19.89 2.51 12.93
C GLU A 38 20.26 1.42 11.93
N ALA A 39 19.50 0.33 11.88
CA ALA A 39 19.81 -0.78 11.00
C ALA A 39 19.48 -0.47 9.54
N PHE A 40 18.37 0.20 9.27
CA PHE A 40 17.87 0.47 7.91
C PHE A 40 18.20 1.90 7.47
N GLY A 41 18.77 2.05 6.27
CA GLY A 41 19.11 3.36 5.70
C GLY A 41 17.89 4.15 5.22
N THR A 42 16.80 3.47 4.86
CA THR A 42 15.56 4.07 4.34
C THR A 42 14.39 3.71 5.24
N VAL A 43 13.71 4.73 5.76
CA VAL A 43 12.54 4.57 6.62
C VAL A 43 11.45 5.56 6.21
N ALA A 44 10.20 5.11 6.17
CA ALA A 44 9.03 5.96 6.03
C ALA A 44 8.03 5.69 7.16
N LEU A 45 7.18 6.66 7.47
CA LEU A 45 6.19 6.60 8.55
C LEU A 45 4.78 6.49 7.95
N ASP A 46 4.01 5.50 8.40
CA ASP A 46 2.65 5.25 7.93
C ASP A 46 1.60 5.46 9.02
N ASN A 47 0.43 5.91 8.62
CA ASN A 47 -0.70 6.25 9.49
C ASN A 47 -1.47 5.04 10.03
N ALA A 48 -1.20 3.82 9.55
CA ALA A 48 -1.90 2.58 9.88
C ALA A 48 -3.43 2.59 9.57
N CYS A 49 -3.95 3.52 8.77
CA CYS A 49 -5.38 3.60 8.43
C CYS A 49 -5.91 2.33 7.75
N PHE A 50 -5.03 1.55 7.12
CA PHE A 50 -5.39 0.28 6.49
C PHE A 50 -5.54 -0.89 7.47
N SER A 51 -5.12 -0.76 8.72
CA SER A 51 -5.19 -1.83 9.71
C SER A 51 -6.65 -2.14 10.03
N GLN A 52 -7.06 -3.39 9.80
CA GLN A 52 -8.42 -3.85 10.04
C GLN A 52 -8.87 -3.56 11.47
N ALA A 53 -10.12 -3.12 11.60
CA ALA A 53 -10.81 -2.89 12.87
C ALA A 53 -10.27 -1.76 13.77
N LYS A 54 -9.23 -1.01 13.38
CA LYS A 54 -8.77 0.14 14.14
C LYS A 54 -9.29 1.42 13.51
N ARG A 55 -10.06 2.18 14.27
CA ARG A 55 -10.35 3.57 13.90
C ARG A 55 -9.03 4.34 13.91
N PHE A 56 -8.82 5.19 12.91
CA PHE A 56 -7.71 6.14 12.94
C PHE A 56 -7.78 6.98 14.22
N ASP A 57 -6.69 6.97 14.98
CA ASP A 57 -6.52 7.72 16.21
C ASP A 57 -5.59 8.90 15.93
N PRO A 58 -6.13 10.14 15.84
CA PRO A 58 -5.36 11.33 15.52
C PRO A 58 -4.30 11.67 16.56
N GLU A 59 -4.61 11.51 17.86
CA GLU A 59 -3.68 11.85 18.95
C GLU A 59 -2.51 10.89 18.95
N ARG A 60 -2.78 9.61 18.87
CA ARG A 60 -1.75 8.58 18.79
C ARG A 60 -0.86 8.74 17.56
N TYR A 61 -1.42 9.10 16.41
CA TYR A 61 -0.64 9.33 15.20
C TYR A 61 0.20 10.60 15.32
N TRP A 62 -0.33 11.65 15.92
CA TRP A 62 0.42 12.88 16.19
C TRP A 62 1.62 12.61 17.10
N ASP A 63 1.43 11.93 18.23
CA ASP A 63 2.49 11.56 19.16
C ASP A 63 3.56 10.71 18.50
N PHE A 64 3.14 9.79 17.65
CA PHE A 64 4.04 8.97 16.83
C PHE A 64 4.91 9.84 15.92
N LEU A 65 4.35 10.78 15.16
CA LEU A 65 5.10 11.67 14.30
C LEU A 65 6.03 12.61 15.07
N ALA A 66 5.56 13.17 16.18
CA ALA A 66 6.32 14.12 17.00
C ALA A 66 7.54 13.47 17.69
N THR A 67 7.49 12.17 17.94
CA THR A 67 8.55 11.41 18.63
C THR A 67 9.52 10.71 17.70
N HIS A 68 9.26 10.72 16.38
CA HIS A 68 10.09 10.03 15.41
C HIS A 68 10.79 11.00 14.46
N GLU A 69 12.06 10.74 14.20
CA GLU A 69 12.84 11.55 13.25
C GLU A 69 12.25 11.45 11.84
N PRO A 70 12.35 12.54 11.04
CA PRO A 70 11.95 12.53 9.66
C PRO A 70 12.64 11.41 8.85
N GLY A 71 11.82 10.67 8.14
CA GLY A 71 12.27 9.65 7.19
C GLY A 71 12.07 10.10 5.74
N LEU A 72 11.85 9.13 4.86
CA LEU A 72 11.58 9.40 3.46
C LEU A 72 10.29 10.19 3.26
N PHE A 73 9.25 9.86 4.03
CA PHE A 73 7.97 10.58 4.13
C PHE A 73 7.20 10.15 5.37
N ALA A 74 6.16 10.93 5.71
CA ALA A 74 5.09 10.55 6.62
C ALA A 74 3.74 10.58 5.86
N THR A 75 2.95 9.52 6.00
CA THR A 75 1.69 9.36 5.27
C THR A 75 0.60 10.24 5.88
N LEU A 76 -0.04 11.07 5.07
CA LEU A 76 -1.22 11.82 5.50
C LEU A 76 -2.38 10.86 5.83
N PRO A 77 -3.20 11.14 6.85
CA PRO A 77 -4.33 10.28 7.20
C PRO A 77 -5.32 10.14 6.04
N ASP A 78 -5.66 8.90 5.68
CA ASP A 78 -6.53 8.59 4.55
C ASP A 78 -7.82 7.86 4.94
N VAL A 79 -8.74 7.79 4.01
CA VAL A 79 -9.94 6.94 4.07
C VAL A 79 -9.84 5.90 2.97
N VAL A 80 -9.62 4.67 3.37
CA VAL A 80 -9.33 3.58 2.43
C VAL A 80 -10.48 3.39 1.43
N GLY A 81 -10.15 3.45 0.13
CA GLY A 81 -11.10 3.27 -0.96
C GLY A 81 -11.96 4.49 -1.31
N ASP A 82 -11.76 5.63 -0.64
CA ASP A 82 -12.55 6.86 -0.84
C ASP A 82 -11.64 8.08 -0.96
N HIS A 83 -11.49 8.59 -2.18
CA HIS A 83 -10.62 9.73 -2.45
C HIS A 83 -11.15 11.05 -1.89
N GLU A 84 -12.46 11.31 -1.98
CA GLU A 84 -13.05 12.56 -1.50
C GLU A 84 -12.95 12.66 0.03
N ALA A 85 -13.30 11.60 0.73
CA ALA A 85 -13.13 11.53 2.18
C ALA A 85 -11.67 11.60 2.60
N THR A 86 -10.74 11.05 1.79
CA THR A 86 -9.29 11.20 2.00
C THR A 86 -8.85 12.65 1.88
N LEU A 87 -9.29 13.39 0.86
CA LEU A 87 -9.00 14.82 0.72
C LEU A 87 -9.41 15.60 1.98
N ALA A 88 -10.67 15.42 2.40
CA ALA A 88 -11.19 16.11 3.58
C ALA A 88 -10.40 15.78 4.86
N ARG A 89 -9.95 14.54 5.02
CA ARG A 89 -9.17 14.10 6.17
C ARG A 89 -7.71 14.53 6.13
N SER A 90 -7.06 14.43 4.98
CA SER A 90 -5.62 14.64 4.80
C SER A 90 -5.20 16.11 4.85
N LEU A 91 -5.96 17.00 4.17
CA LEU A 91 -5.52 18.37 3.96
C LEU A 91 -5.23 19.16 5.25
N PRO A 92 -6.01 19.01 6.34
CA PRO A 92 -5.69 19.68 7.62
C PRO A 92 -4.35 19.25 8.24
N TRP A 93 -3.80 18.11 7.87
CA TRP A 93 -2.57 17.56 8.45
C TRP A 93 -1.29 18.01 7.74
N VAL A 94 -1.39 18.53 6.53
CA VAL A 94 -0.23 18.82 5.68
C VAL A 94 0.78 19.74 6.38
N ASP A 95 0.31 20.90 6.83
CA ASP A 95 1.20 21.90 7.43
C ASP A 95 1.75 21.42 8.78
N ALA A 96 0.95 20.70 9.55
CA ALA A 96 1.35 20.13 10.83
C ALA A 96 2.46 19.07 10.66
N ILE A 97 2.34 18.17 9.70
CA ILE A 97 3.36 17.15 9.37
C ILE A 97 4.66 17.82 8.91
N ARG A 98 4.56 18.85 8.06
CA ARG A 98 5.72 19.60 7.58
C ARG A 98 6.41 20.39 8.69
N GLN A 99 5.68 20.94 9.65
CA GLN A 99 6.24 21.62 10.84
C GLN A 99 7.08 20.67 11.70
N LEU A 100 6.77 19.39 11.73
CA LEU A 100 7.58 18.36 12.37
C LEU A 100 8.81 17.96 11.53
N GLY A 101 9.02 18.56 10.36
CA GLY A 101 10.12 18.28 9.46
C GLY A 101 9.90 17.09 8.50
N HIS A 102 8.73 16.46 8.52
CA HIS A 102 8.41 15.35 7.62
C HIS A 102 7.97 15.84 6.24
N ARG A 103 8.31 15.08 5.21
CA ARG A 103 7.68 15.20 3.90
C ARG A 103 6.29 14.57 3.94
N ALA A 104 5.27 15.30 3.52
CA ALA A 104 3.88 14.83 3.55
C ALA A 104 3.58 13.94 2.33
N ALA A 105 3.19 12.68 2.56
CA ALA A 105 2.76 11.76 1.50
C ALA A 105 1.22 11.72 1.42
N PHE A 106 0.66 12.16 0.30
CA PHE A 106 -0.78 12.12 0.06
C PHE A 106 -1.20 10.78 -0.56
N VAL A 107 -2.15 10.09 0.08
CA VAL A 107 -2.65 8.79 -0.38
C VAL A 107 -3.78 8.99 -1.37
N VAL A 108 -3.54 8.70 -2.64
CA VAL A 108 -4.62 8.65 -3.63
C VAL A 108 -5.38 7.34 -3.51
N GLN A 109 -6.70 7.43 -3.53
CA GLN A 109 -7.62 6.31 -3.36
C GLN A 109 -8.53 6.17 -4.59
N ASN A 110 -9.38 5.14 -4.61
CA ASN A 110 -10.37 4.96 -5.67
C ASN A 110 -11.16 6.26 -5.93
N GLY A 111 -11.32 6.62 -7.19
CA GLY A 111 -11.96 7.85 -7.61
C GLY A 111 -11.03 9.05 -7.80
N ALA A 112 -9.75 8.95 -7.43
CA ALA A 112 -8.77 10.01 -7.71
C ALA A 112 -8.54 10.18 -9.21
N THR A 113 -8.44 11.42 -9.63
CA THR A 113 -8.05 11.85 -10.99
C THR A 113 -6.96 12.92 -10.91
N VAL A 114 -6.28 13.18 -12.01
CA VAL A 114 -5.26 14.24 -12.08
C VAL A 114 -5.82 15.61 -11.63
N ASP A 115 -7.09 15.89 -11.95
CA ASP A 115 -7.73 17.17 -11.63
C ASP A 115 -8.17 17.29 -10.16
N THR A 116 -8.41 16.16 -9.47
CA THR A 116 -8.88 16.16 -8.08
C THR A 116 -7.75 16.09 -7.06
N VAL A 117 -6.53 15.77 -7.47
CA VAL A 117 -5.36 15.69 -6.59
C VAL A 117 -4.78 17.09 -6.32
N PRO A 118 -4.59 17.49 -5.06
CA PRO A 118 -4.09 18.82 -4.70
C PRO A 118 -2.55 18.88 -4.78
N TRP A 119 -1.99 18.82 -5.99
CA TRP A 119 -0.56 18.61 -6.28
C TRP A 119 0.40 19.55 -5.54
N ASP A 120 0.00 20.77 -5.26
CA ASP A 120 0.85 21.77 -4.60
C ASP A 120 0.83 21.67 -3.06
N ARG A 121 0.04 20.73 -2.51
CA ARG A 121 -0.18 20.62 -1.08
C ARG A 121 0.60 19.49 -0.41
N PHE A 122 1.29 18.62 -1.15
CA PHE A 122 2.03 17.48 -0.59
C PHE A 122 3.36 17.25 -1.33
N ASP A 123 4.19 16.35 -0.81
CA ASP A 123 5.58 16.16 -1.27
C ASP A 123 5.82 14.79 -1.93
N VAL A 124 4.96 13.82 -1.66
CA VAL A 124 5.07 12.43 -2.13
C VAL A 124 3.69 11.92 -2.54
N LEU A 125 3.57 11.35 -3.73
CA LEU A 125 2.37 10.62 -4.13
C LEU A 125 2.40 9.20 -3.57
N PHE A 126 1.42 8.84 -2.77
CA PHE A 126 1.24 7.46 -2.29
C PHE A 126 0.03 6.83 -3.00
N VAL A 127 0.25 5.85 -3.83
CA VAL A 127 -0.83 5.13 -4.54
C VAL A 127 -1.39 4.05 -3.63
N GLY A 128 -2.56 4.32 -3.07
CA GLY A 128 -3.35 3.40 -2.25
C GLY A 128 -4.39 2.63 -3.07
N GLY A 129 -5.64 2.64 -2.62
CA GLY A 129 -6.77 2.05 -3.29
C GLY A 129 -6.99 0.56 -3.01
N VAL A 130 -8.18 0.12 -3.34
CA VAL A 130 -8.71 -1.23 -3.09
C VAL A 130 -9.25 -1.85 -4.37
N LEU A 131 -9.76 -3.08 -4.27
CA LEU A 131 -10.48 -3.71 -5.38
C LEU A 131 -11.74 -2.91 -5.73
N GLU A 132 -12.00 -2.75 -7.00
CA GLU A 132 -13.20 -2.09 -7.51
C GLU A 132 -13.90 -2.94 -8.58
N CYS A 133 -15.21 -2.77 -8.64
CA CYS A 133 -16.03 -3.27 -9.72
C CYS A 133 -16.28 -2.15 -10.72
N ARG A 134 -15.53 -2.10 -11.82
CA ARG A 134 -15.63 -1.05 -12.84
C ARG A 134 -17.05 -0.82 -13.36
N PRO A 135 -17.89 -1.87 -13.61
CA PRO A 135 -19.24 -1.65 -14.14
C PRO A 135 -20.21 -0.93 -13.21
N CYS A 136 -20.08 -1.07 -11.88
CA CYS A 136 -21.02 -0.50 -10.92
C CYS A 136 -20.36 0.42 -9.87
N GLY A 137 -19.05 0.60 -9.92
CA GLY A 137 -18.33 1.47 -8.99
C GLY A 137 -18.17 0.92 -7.56
N PHE A 138 -18.64 -0.30 -7.27
CA PHE A 138 -18.46 -0.89 -5.93
C PHE A 138 -16.98 -1.04 -5.60
N THR A 139 -16.58 -0.56 -4.41
CA THR A 139 -15.22 -0.69 -3.86
C THR A 139 -15.24 -1.64 -2.67
N ALA A 140 -14.30 -2.58 -2.65
CA ALA A 140 -14.22 -3.58 -1.60
C ALA A 140 -13.27 -3.10 -0.48
N VAL A 141 -13.80 -2.31 0.44
CA VAL A 141 -13.06 -1.79 1.60
C VAL A 141 -12.94 -2.89 2.67
N PRO A 142 -11.74 -3.20 3.18
CA PRO A 142 -11.57 -4.17 4.25
C PRO A 142 -12.35 -3.76 5.51
N GLY A 143 -13.10 -4.71 6.09
CA GLY A 143 -13.91 -4.48 7.29
C GLY A 143 -15.29 -3.87 7.05
N CYS A 144 -15.67 -3.57 5.82
CA CYS A 144 -17.05 -3.23 5.47
C CYS A 144 -17.88 -4.53 5.38
N GLU A 145 -19.11 -4.50 5.88
CA GLU A 145 -19.97 -5.69 5.93
C GLU A 145 -20.23 -6.26 4.53
N GLU A 146 -20.47 -5.39 3.54
CA GLU A 146 -20.70 -5.80 2.14
C GLU A 146 -19.46 -6.46 1.51
N SER A 147 -18.23 -6.12 1.97
CA SER A 147 -17.00 -6.75 1.49
C SER A 147 -16.68 -8.06 2.20
N SER A 148 -17.32 -8.34 3.34
CA SER A 148 -17.14 -9.57 4.12
C SER A 148 -18.10 -10.68 3.73
N GLU A 149 -19.19 -10.37 3.03
CA GLU A 149 -20.16 -11.35 2.56
C GLU A 149 -19.63 -12.14 1.35
N LEU A 150 -20.01 -13.41 1.28
CA LEU A 150 -19.81 -14.23 0.10
C LEU A 150 -20.78 -13.76 -0.99
N CYS A 151 -20.22 -13.37 -2.14
CA CYS A 151 -21.07 -13.11 -3.30
C CYS A 151 -21.76 -14.41 -3.78
N ARG A 152 -22.86 -14.27 -4.53
CA ARG A 152 -23.61 -15.40 -5.09
C ARG A 152 -22.70 -16.39 -5.82
N VAL A 153 -21.73 -15.92 -6.62
CA VAL A 153 -20.79 -16.78 -7.35
C VAL A 153 -19.93 -17.65 -6.43
N CYS A 154 -19.51 -17.11 -5.29
CA CYS A 154 -18.75 -17.87 -4.30
C CYS A 154 -19.62 -18.92 -3.60
N LEU A 155 -20.88 -18.57 -3.28
CA LEU A 155 -21.85 -19.49 -2.68
C LEU A 155 -22.21 -20.64 -3.64
N GLU A 156 -22.48 -20.36 -4.90
CA GLU A 156 -22.78 -21.36 -5.94
C GLU A 156 -21.61 -22.31 -6.18
N ARG A 157 -20.37 -21.86 -5.93
CA ARG A 157 -19.16 -22.69 -6.01
C ARG A 157 -18.86 -23.48 -4.73
N GLY A 158 -19.74 -23.43 -3.73
CA GLY A 158 -19.60 -24.17 -2.48
C GLY A 158 -18.53 -23.62 -1.52
N TYR A 159 -18.14 -22.36 -1.65
CA TYR A 159 -17.30 -21.74 -0.66
C TYR A 159 -18.11 -21.39 0.59
N GLU A 160 -17.86 -22.06 1.69
CA GLU A 160 -18.53 -21.81 2.99
C GLU A 160 -17.97 -20.56 3.71
N ARG A 161 -16.83 -20.04 3.27
CA ARG A 161 -16.18 -18.84 3.82
C ARG A 161 -15.49 -18.07 2.69
N PRO A 162 -15.36 -16.73 2.81
CA PRO A 162 -14.49 -15.98 1.92
C PRO A 162 -13.15 -16.68 1.85
N TYR A 163 -12.63 -16.93 0.65
CA TYR A 163 -11.48 -17.79 0.34
C TYR A 163 -10.15 -17.35 0.98
N THR A 164 -10.16 -16.83 2.17
CA THR A 164 -8.92 -16.55 2.91
C THR A 164 -9.14 -16.90 4.39
N THR A 165 -8.20 -17.59 4.97
CA THR A 165 -8.00 -17.68 6.43
C THR A 165 -7.78 -16.31 7.09
N ARG A 166 -7.93 -15.26 6.36
CA ARG A 166 -7.93 -13.84 6.68
C ARG A 166 -9.23 -13.26 6.16
N PRO A 167 -9.79 -12.22 6.79
CA PRO A 167 -10.91 -11.49 6.21
C PRO A 167 -10.47 -10.97 4.84
N GLY A 168 -10.66 -11.78 3.84
CA GLY A 168 -10.32 -11.51 2.45
C GLY A 168 -11.54 -11.05 1.73
N VAL A 169 -11.40 -9.93 1.10
CA VAL A 169 -12.40 -9.37 0.22
C VAL A 169 -12.67 -10.36 -0.91
N CYS A 170 -13.93 -10.72 -1.12
CA CYS A 170 -14.34 -11.50 -2.28
C CYS A 170 -13.89 -10.76 -3.56
N LYS A 171 -13.28 -11.49 -4.49
CA LYS A 171 -12.84 -10.90 -5.76
C LYS A 171 -13.97 -10.70 -6.77
N HIS A 172 -15.21 -11.02 -6.40
CA HIS A 172 -16.40 -10.79 -7.21
C HIS A 172 -17.27 -9.74 -6.56
N CYS A 173 -17.83 -8.86 -7.38
CA CYS A 173 -18.75 -7.84 -6.93
C CYS A 173 -20.06 -8.48 -6.45
N PRO A 174 -20.54 -8.16 -5.23
CA PRO A 174 -21.78 -8.72 -4.71
C PRO A 174 -23.02 -8.31 -5.51
N TYR A 175 -22.94 -7.20 -6.24
CA TYR A 175 -24.09 -6.64 -6.97
C TYR A 175 -24.20 -7.10 -8.43
N CYS A 176 -23.07 -7.38 -9.10
CA CYS A 176 -23.09 -7.71 -10.53
C CYS A 176 -22.29 -8.96 -10.91
N ASP A 177 -21.85 -9.76 -9.93
CA ASP A 177 -21.12 -11.02 -10.10
C ASP A 177 -19.83 -10.93 -10.96
N ARG A 178 -19.36 -9.73 -11.24
CA ARG A 178 -18.15 -9.54 -12.05
C ARG A 178 -16.91 -9.54 -11.18
N ARG A 179 -15.82 -10.05 -11.73
CA ARG A 179 -14.52 -10.00 -11.05
C ARG A 179 -14.09 -8.55 -10.88
N MET A 180 -13.76 -8.19 -9.65
CA MET A 180 -13.20 -6.89 -9.32
C MET A 180 -11.73 -6.81 -9.72
N THR A 181 -11.28 -5.60 -10.03
CA THR A 181 -9.90 -5.29 -10.44
C THR A 181 -9.22 -4.42 -9.40
N GLU A 182 -7.90 -4.47 -9.31
CA GLU A 182 -7.15 -3.55 -8.46
C GLU A 182 -7.12 -2.15 -9.08
N TRP A 183 -7.57 -1.17 -8.30
CA TRP A 183 -7.53 0.22 -8.73
C TRP A 183 -6.08 0.72 -8.87
N LYS A 184 -5.18 0.38 -7.97
CA LYS A 184 -3.77 0.85 -7.96
C LYS A 184 -2.96 0.47 -9.20
N THR A 185 -3.41 -0.51 -9.99
CA THR A 185 -2.80 -0.89 -11.27
C THR A 185 -3.69 -0.54 -12.47
N SER A 186 -4.68 0.32 -12.27
CA SER A 186 -5.56 0.81 -13.33
C SER A 186 -4.90 1.90 -14.17
N ALA A 187 -5.49 2.21 -15.32
CA ALA A 187 -5.06 3.34 -16.15
C ALA A 187 -5.10 4.67 -15.37
N ALA A 188 -6.12 4.89 -14.53
CA ALA A 188 -6.21 6.09 -13.69
C ALA A 188 -5.04 6.21 -12.71
N ALA A 189 -4.61 5.10 -12.09
CA ALA A 189 -3.44 5.12 -11.22
C ALA A 189 -2.14 5.41 -12.01
N VAL A 190 -2.01 4.87 -13.23
CA VAL A 190 -0.87 5.16 -14.12
C VAL A 190 -0.83 6.64 -14.48
N GLU A 191 -1.96 7.25 -14.86
CA GLU A 191 -2.04 8.68 -15.17
C GLU A 191 -1.58 9.56 -13.99
N LEU A 192 -1.93 9.16 -12.75
CA LEU A 192 -1.49 9.87 -11.54
C LEU A 192 0.01 9.70 -11.30
N ILE A 193 0.58 8.52 -11.54
CA ILE A 193 2.02 8.26 -11.45
C ILE A 193 2.77 9.12 -12.48
N ASP A 194 2.31 9.14 -13.72
CA ASP A 194 2.91 9.92 -14.80
C ASP A 194 2.86 11.43 -14.49
N GLU A 195 1.75 11.92 -13.91
CA GLU A 195 1.64 13.32 -13.47
C GLU A 195 2.60 13.63 -12.34
N ALA A 196 2.73 12.75 -11.34
CA ALA A 196 3.67 12.92 -10.25
C ALA A 196 5.12 13.00 -10.77
N HIS A 197 5.50 12.13 -11.71
CA HIS A 197 6.82 12.16 -12.32
C HIS A 197 7.07 13.42 -13.14
N ARG A 198 6.06 13.92 -13.89
CA ARG A 198 6.16 15.23 -14.59
C ARG A 198 6.43 16.39 -13.63
N ARG A 199 5.96 16.25 -12.37
CA ARG A 199 6.20 17.22 -11.27
C ARG A 199 7.47 16.91 -10.48
N SER A 200 8.27 15.91 -10.87
CA SER A 200 9.44 15.45 -10.14
C SER A 200 9.15 15.03 -8.69
N MET A 201 7.96 14.51 -8.44
CA MET A 201 7.54 14.03 -7.14
C MET A 201 7.95 12.56 -6.97
N HIS A 202 8.28 12.20 -5.74
CA HIS A 202 8.48 10.80 -5.36
C HIS A 202 7.15 10.05 -5.37
N VAL A 203 7.13 8.85 -5.94
CA VAL A 203 5.97 7.98 -5.99
C VAL A 203 6.19 6.75 -5.11
N HIS A 204 5.23 6.46 -4.26
CA HIS A 204 5.14 5.26 -3.44
C HIS A 204 3.89 4.45 -3.79
N VAL A 205 3.99 3.13 -3.86
CA VAL A 205 2.83 2.24 -4.09
C VAL A 205 2.65 1.30 -2.91
N GLY A 206 1.48 1.39 -2.28
CA GLY A 206 1.15 0.57 -1.10
C GLY A 206 0.75 -0.86 -1.42
N ARG A 207 1.05 -1.79 -0.47
CA ARG A 207 0.59 -3.19 -0.46
C ARG A 207 1.00 -4.01 -1.68
N VAL A 208 2.24 -3.91 -2.05
CA VAL A 208 2.88 -4.70 -3.11
C VAL A 208 3.29 -6.06 -2.54
N ASN A 209 2.37 -7.02 -2.51
CA ASN A 209 2.55 -8.33 -1.89
C ASN A 209 2.80 -9.47 -2.91
N GLY A 210 3.46 -9.18 -4.01
CA GLY A 210 3.78 -10.18 -5.03
C GLY A 210 4.71 -9.68 -6.11
N GLY A 211 5.50 -10.59 -6.70
CA GLY A 211 6.51 -10.26 -7.71
C GLY A 211 5.96 -9.55 -8.93
N ALA A 212 4.78 -9.95 -9.42
CA ALA A 212 4.15 -9.28 -10.56
C ALA A 212 3.80 -7.81 -10.28
N ARG A 213 3.34 -7.49 -9.05
CA ARG A 213 3.09 -6.10 -8.66
C ARG A 213 4.39 -5.32 -8.47
N PHE A 214 5.42 -5.97 -7.92
CA PHE A 214 6.72 -5.33 -7.78
C PHE A 214 7.34 -5.02 -9.15
N ALA A 215 7.26 -5.98 -10.09
CA ALA A 215 7.69 -5.77 -11.48
C ALA A 215 6.93 -4.62 -12.14
N TRP A 216 5.62 -4.54 -11.92
CA TRP A 216 4.80 -3.43 -12.40
C TRP A 216 5.26 -2.07 -11.81
N CYS A 217 5.59 -2.02 -10.52
CA CYS A 217 6.16 -0.80 -9.92
C CYS A 217 7.48 -0.38 -10.59
N VAL A 218 8.37 -1.34 -10.86
CA VAL A 218 9.64 -1.07 -11.55
C VAL A 218 9.40 -0.57 -12.97
N GLU A 219 8.47 -1.18 -13.71
CA GLU A 219 8.11 -0.81 -15.08
C GLU A 219 7.56 0.63 -15.15
N HIS A 220 6.81 1.06 -14.15
CA HIS A 220 6.23 2.42 -14.08
C HIS A 220 7.12 3.42 -13.32
N GLY A 221 8.39 3.08 -13.05
CA GLY A 221 9.34 4.01 -12.46
C GLY A 221 9.07 4.39 -11.00
N VAL A 222 8.25 3.61 -10.28
CA VAL A 222 7.91 3.85 -8.87
C VAL A 222 9.17 3.78 -8.01
N GLU A 223 9.44 4.80 -7.19
CA GLU A 223 10.64 4.89 -6.39
C GLU A 223 10.60 3.97 -5.17
N THR A 224 9.43 3.85 -4.53
CA THR A 224 9.27 2.96 -3.38
C THR A 224 7.95 2.21 -3.39
N ALA A 225 7.94 1.02 -2.83
CA ALA A 225 6.75 0.21 -2.64
C ALA A 225 6.76 -0.45 -1.26
N ASP A 226 5.61 -0.67 -0.66
CA ASP A 226 5.52 -1.40 0.60
C ASP A 226 4.66 -2.66 0.50
N GLY A 227 4.78 -3.50 1.51
CA GLY A 227 3.88 -4.63 1.68
C GLY A 227 4.09 -5.41 2.97
N THR A 228 3.07 -6.17 3.30
CA THR A 228 3.07 -7.09 4.45
C THR A 228 3.65 -8.47 4.11
N TYR A 229 4.28 -8.62 2.94
CA TYR A 229 4.73 -9.91 2.41
C TYR A 229 5.63 -10.67 3.38
N LEU A 230 6.60 -9.99 3.99
CA LEU A 230 7.49 -10.60 4.98
C LEU A 230 6.80 -10.87 6.33
N GLY A 231 5.74 -10.16 6.69
CA GLY A 231 4.96 -10.41 7.92
C GLY A 231 4.25 -11.76 7.93
N TYR A 232 4.06 -12.36 6.77
CA TYR A 232 3.28 -13.60 6.60
C TYR A 232 4.10 -14.87 6.35
N GLY A 233 5.27 -14.96 6.90
CA GLY A 233 6.16 -16.09 6.77
C GLY A 233 7.51 -15.68 6.21
N PRO A 234 8.31 -14.98 7.00
CA PRO A 234 9.56 -14.38 6.54
C PRO A 234 10.53 -15.42 5.96
N ALA A 235 10.63 -16.61 6.57
CA ALA A 235 11.51 -17.67 6.08
C ALA A 235 11.16 -18.12 4.64
N LYS A 236 9.87 -18.17 4.31
CA LYS A 236 9.39 -18.54 2.97
C LYS A 236 9.48 -17.37 1.99
N ASN A 237 9.16 -16.18 2.44
CA ASN A 237 8.91 -15.04 1.58
C ASN A 237 10.17 -14.19 1.32
N LEU A 238 11.14 -14.19 2.24
CA LEU A 238 12.36 -13.41 2.09
C LEU A 238 13.20 -13.81 0.85
N PRO A 239 13.44 -15.10 0.54
CA PRO A 239 14.15 -15.47 -0.68
C PRO A 239 13.48 -14.96 -1.95
N ASN A 240 12.15 -14.97 -2.00
CA ASN A 240 11.40 -14.45 -3.12
C ASN A 240 11.54 -12.92 -3.23
N LEU A 241 11.41 -12.20 -2.11
CA LEU A 241 11.59 -10.75 -2.11
C LEU A 241 13.00 -10.36 -2.57
N LEU A 242 14.04 -11.02 -2.06
CA LEU A 242 15.42 -10.80 -2.51
C LEU A 242 15.60 -11.08 -4.00
N SER A 243 14.90 -12.09 -4.53
CA SER A 243 14.87 -12.36 -5.97
C SER A 243 14.24 -11.20 -6.75
N TRP A 244 13.14 -10.62 -6.27
CA TRP A 244 12.53 -9.44 -6.91
C TRP A 244 13.48 -8.23 -6.90
N LEU A 245 14.08 -7.93 -5.75
CA LEU A 245 15.06 -6.84 -5.61
C LEU A 245 16.26 -7.02 -6.54
N ASN A 246 16.66 -8.25 -6.81
CA ASN A 246 17.73 -8.58 -7.76
C ASN A 246 17.26 -8.64 -9.24
N GLY A 247 16.04 -8.19 -9.55
CA GLY A 247 15.51 -8.18 -10.93
C GLY A 247 15.13 -9.55 -11.49
N GLN A 248 14.85 -10.54 -10.63
CA GLN A 248 14.58 -11.92 -11.03
C GLN A 248 13.09 -12.29 -10.92
N TRP A 249 12.17 -11.34 -11.10
CA TRP A 249 10.73 -11.56 -10.96
C TRP A 249 10.12 -12.49 -12.00
N GLU A 250 10.71 -12.63 -13.18
CA GLU A 250 10.21 -13.51 -14.26
C GLU A 250 10.25 -15.00 -13.90
N ARG A 251 11.12 -15.42 -12.98
CA ARG A 251 11.26 -16.82 -12.58
C ARG A 251 10.17 -17.31 -11.63
N ILE A 252 9.35 -16.41 -11.08
CA ILE A 252 8.40 -16.72 -10.00
C ILE A 252 6.95 -16.76 -10.49
N GLN A 253 6.68 -16.43 -11.72
CA GLN A 253 5.36 -16.66 -12.31
C GLN A 253 5.18 -18.17 -12.56
N PRO A 254 4.23 -18.87 -11.89
CA PRO A 254 3.75 -20.10 -12.41
C PRO A 254 3.18 -19.78 -13.80
N ARG A 255 3.61 -20.45 -14.83
CA ARG A 255 2.99 -20.41 -16.13
C ARG A 255 1.50 -20.71 -15.94
N LEU A 256 0.70 -19.67 -15.84
CA LEU A 256 -0.72 -19.77 -16.12
C LEU A 256 -0.76 -20.08 -17.63
N ALA A 257 -0.82 -21.37 -17.95
CA ALA A 257 -1.16 -21.83 -19.26
C ALA A 257 -2.50 -21.18 -19.60
N ILE A 258 -2.47 -20.19 -20.46
CA ILE A 258 -3.63 -19.73 -21.17
C ILE A 258 -4.00 -20.91 -22.05
N ALA A 259 -4.94 -21.75 -21.59
CA ALA A 259 -5.63 -22.66 -22.46
C ALA A 259 -6.43 -21.79 -23.43
N ALA A 260 -6.07 -21.90 -24.69
CA ALA A 260 -6.74 -21.27 -25.81
C ALA A 260 -8.21 -21.71 -25.93
#